data_99b0a9fad770537aa783763a928ae66f
#
_entry.id   99b0a9fad770537aa783763a928ae66f
#
_cell.length_a   1.000
_cell.length_b   1.000
_cell.length_c   1.000
_cell.angle_alpha   90.00
_cell.angle_beta   90.00
_cell.angle_gamma   90.00
#
_symmetry.space_group_name_H-M   'P 1'
#
loop_
_entity.id
_entity.type
_entity.pdbx_description
1 polymer ?
#
loop_
_entity_poly.entity_id
_entity_poly.type
_entity_poly.pdbx_seq_one_letter_code
_entity_poly.pdbx_strand_id
1 'polypeptide(L)'
;MSRIGLIDVDGGKTFPNLALMKISAYHKSIGDEVEWYSAFDGWYDKVYLSKVFSFTPDYDYHINADQVIKGGSGYAISLIAGKEVFDKSKDVNLPSEIESCYPDYSLYPALTQDTAYGFLTRGCPRGCDFCIVGNKEGRCSVKVADLNQFWGGAE
;
A
#
# COMPACT_ATOMS: atom_id res chain seq x y z
N MET A 1 16.30 7.27 14.99
CA MET A 1 16.53 6.47 13.77
C MET A 1 15.99 5.09 14.05
N SER A 2 14.86 4.76 13.48
CA SER A 2 14.19 3.46 13.67
C SER A 2 14.46 2.55 12.48
N ARG A 3 14.44 1.24 12.73
CA ARG A 3 14.58 0.24 11.68
C ARG A 3 13.21 -0.26 11.25
N ILE A 4 12.87 -0.02 9.98
CA ILE A 4 11.55 -0.27 9.40
C ILE A 4 11.63 -1.41 8.40
N GLY A 5 10.87 -2.47 8.63
CA GLY A 5 10.72 -3.58 7.69
C GLY A 5 9.46 -3.44 6.84
N LEU A 6 9.53 -3.82 5.57
CA LEU A 6 8.41 -3.82 4.65
C LEU A 6 8.13 -5.23 4.15
N ILE A 7 6.85 -5.63 4.12
CA ILE A 7 6.39 -6.90 3.56
C ILE A 7 5.31 -6.63 2.53
N ASP A 8 5.61 -6.93 1.26
CA ASP A 8 4.61 -6.99 0.20
C ASP A 8 4.00 -8.39 0.18
N VAL A 9 2.79 -8.53 0.74
CA VAL A 9 2.12 -9.83 0.87
C VAL A 9 1.75 -10.42 -0.48
N ASP A 10 1.49 -9.57 -1.48
CA ASP A 10 1.19 -9.99 -2.86
C ASP A 10 2.45 -10.32 -3.68
N GLY A 11 3.63 -10.07 -3.13
CA GLY A 11 4.92 -10.47 -3.66
C GLY A 11 5.53 -9.56 -4.73
N GLY A 12 4.90 -8.43 -5.07
CA GLY A 12 5.47 -7.36 -5.90
C GLY A 12 6.01 -7.76 -7.28
N LYS A 13 5.47 -8.82 -7.92
CA LYS A 13 6.00 -9.34 -9.18
C LYS A 13 5.42 -8.65 -10.42
N THR A 14 4.18 -8.19 -10.34
CA THR A 14 3.44 -7.64 -11.50
C THR A 14 3.21 -6.14 -11.35
N PHE A 15 2.88 -5.69 -10.15
CA PHE A 15 2.65 -4.29 -9.84
C PHE A 15 3.37 -3.91 -8.54
N PRO A 16 3.94 -2.69 -8.46
CA PRO A 16 4.50 -2.20 -7.21
C PRO A 16 3.40 -1.88 -6.21
N ASN A 17 3.67 -2.07 -4.94
CA ASN A 17 2.76 -1.69 -3.87
C ASN A 17 2.94 -0.21 -3.53
N LEU A 18 2.02 0.65 -4.00
CA LEU A 18 2.11 2.09 -3.84
C LEU A 18 2.12 2.53 -2.36
N ALA A 19 1.36 1.82 -1.50
CA ALA A 19 1.35 2.13 -0.07
C ALA A 19 2.73 1.92 0.57
N LEU A 20 3.41 0.81 0.25
CA LEU A 20 4.76 0.55 0.75
C LEU A 20 5.79 1.54 0.20
N MET A 21 5.64 1.97 -1.06
CA MET A 21 6.52 3.01 -1.64
C MET A 21 6.37 4.36 -0.91
N LYS A 22 5.17 4.74 -0.52
CA LYS A 22 4.90 5.96 0.26
C LYS A 22 5.41 5.84 1.70
N ILE A 23 5.19 4.69 2.34
CA ILE A 23 5.72 4.39 3.69
C ILE A 23 7.25 4.47 3.67
N SER A 24 7.90 3.87 2.67
CA SER A 24 9.35 3.94 2.50
C SER A 24 9.85 5.38 2.37
N ALA A 25 9.21 6.16 1.48
CA ALA A 25 9.56 7.56 1.27
C ALA A 25 9.44 8.40 2.55
N TYR A 26 8.34 8.23 3.28
CA TYR A 26 8.11 8.93 4.55
C TYR A 26 9.20 8.60 5.58
N HIS A 27 9.42 7.33 5.87
CA HIS A 27 10.39 6.92 6.88
C HIS A 27 11.82 7.33 6.51
N LYS A 28 12.21 7.21 5.25
CA LYS A 28 13.51 7.72 4.77
C LYS A 28 13.64 9.23 4.95
N SER A 29 12.54 10.00 4.73
CA SER A 29 12.55 11.46 4.88
C SER A 29 12.77 11.93 6.31
N ILE A 30 12.38 11.14 7.30
CA ILE A 30 12.60 11.42 8.73
C ILE A 30 13.86 10.77 9.31
N GLY A 31 14.67 10.13 8.45
CA GLY A 31 15.96 9.55 8.82
C GLY A 31 15.92 8.13 9.36
N ASP A 32 14.83 7.39 9.14
CA ASP A 32 14.73 5.97 9.49
C ASP A 32 15.40 5.09 8.42
N GLU A 33 15.89 3.93 8.86
CA GLU A 33 16.42 2.89 7.99
C GLU A 33 15.26 2.02 7.48
N VAL A 34 15.07 1.93 6.17
CA VAL A 34 13.96 1.20 5.54
C VAL A 34 14.47 0.12 4.61
N GLU A 35 14.01 -1.10 4.81
CA GLU A 35 14.39 -2.25 4.00
C GLU A 35 13.24 -3.27 3.87
N TRP A 36 13.40 -4.21 2.95
CA TRP A 36 12.54 -5.39 2.93
C TRP A 36 12.77 -6.23 4.19
N TYR A 37 11.68 -6.63 4.85
CA TYR A 37 11.76 -7.43 6.07
C TYR A 37 12.47 -8.77 5.81
N SER A 38 13.40 -9.10 6.67
CA SER A 38 14.07 -10.40 6.71
C SER A 38 14.05 -10.95 8.13
N ALA A 39 13.53 -12.16 8.29
CA ALA A 39 13.49 -12.83 9.59
C ALA A 39 14.89 -13.18 10.15
N PHE A 40 15.92 -13.13 9.30
CA PHE A 40 17.29 -13.49 9.65
C PHE A 40 18.14 -12.27 10.05
N ASP A 41 17.68 -11.05 9.73
CA ASP A 41 18.47 -9.83 9.89
C ASP A 41 18.22 -9.12 11.24
N GLY A 42 17.61 -9.82 12.20
CA GLY A 42 17.43 -9.35 13.57
C GLY A 42 16.08 -8.72 13.84
N TRP A 43 16.05 -7.73 14.73
CA TRP A 43 14.84 -7.10 15.25
C TRP A 43 14.55 -5.77 14.56
N TYR A 44 13.27 -5.48 14.33
CA TYR A 44 12.79 -4.23 13.76
C TYR A 44 11.98 -3.44 14.79
N ASP A 45 12.06 -2.11 14.75
CA ASP A 45 11.18 -1.28 15.54
C ASP A 45 9.73 -1.37 15.03
N LYS A 46 9.58 -1.42 13.70
CA LYS A 46 8.27 -1.50 13.07
C LYS A 46 8.32 -2.27 11.76
N VAL A 47 7.30 -3.08 11.53
CA VAL A 47 7.11 -3.78 10.24
C VAL A 47 5.73 -3.46 9.67
N TYR A 48 5.70 -3.03 8.42
CA TYR A 48 4.47 -2.82 7.67
C TYR A 48 4.23 -3.97 6.70
N LEU A 49 3.02 -4.53 6.76
CA LEU A 49 2.53 -5.49 5.78
C LEU A 49 1.45 -4.83 4.94
N SER A 50 1.58 -4.91 3.63
CA SER A 50 0.54 -4.45 2.71
C SER A 50 0.07 -5.59 1.83
N LYS A 51 -1.26 -5.76 1.78
CA LYS A 51 -1.95 -6.75 0.97
C LYS A 51 -3.05 -6.07 0.17
N VAL A 52 -2.97 -6.17 -1.15
CA VAL A 52 -3.91 -5.52 -2.08
C VAL A 52 -5.05 -6.46 -2.46
N PHE A 53 -4.75 -7.72 -2.75
CA PHE A 53 -5.72 -8.68 -3.25
C PHE A 53 -6.29 -9.56 -2.13
N SER A 54 -7.62 -9.69 -2.09
CA SER A 54 -8.33 -10.48 -1.08
C SER A 54 -8.01 -11.97 -1.15
N PHE A 55 -7.70 -12.49 -2.35
CA PHE A 55 -7.38 -13.89 -2.60
C PHE A 55 -5.93 -14.28 -2.29
N THR A 56 -5.03 -13.33 -2.06
CA THR A 56 -3.65 -13.63 -1.67
C THR A 56 -3.62 -14.22 -0.26
N PRO A 57 -2.95 -15.35 -0.01
CA PRO A 57 -2.73 -15.85 1.34
C PRO A 57 -2.02 -14.82 2.22
N ASP A 58 -2.35 -14.78 3.50
CA ASP A 58 -1.69 -13.87 4.43
C ASP A 58 -0.26 -14.34 4.75
N TYR A 59 0.53 -13.42 5.29
CA TYR A 59 1.86 -13.72 5.83
C TYR A 59 1.70 -14.24 7.26
N ASP A 60 1.76 -15.57 7.43
CA ASP A 60 1.50 -16.26 8.69
C ASP A 60 2.77 -16.62 9.49
N TYR A 61 3.93 -16.10 9.07
CA TYR A 61 5.18 -16.33 9.78
C TYR A 61 5.37 -15.33 10.92
N HIS A 62 6.14 -15.75 11.93
CA HIS A 62 6.54 -14.85 13.02
C HIS A 62 7.34 -13.66 12.50
N ILE A 63 7.03 -12.48 13.03
CA ILE A 63 7.70 -11.22 12.64
C ILE A 63 8.47 -10.70 13.86
N ASN A 64 9.76 -10.51 13.71
CA ASN A 64 10.65 -9.98 14.74
C ASN A 64 10.57 -8.45 14.77
N ALA A 65 9.55 -7.90 15.42
CA ALA A 65 9.35 -6.47 15.51
C ALA A 65 8.62 -6.07 16.79
N ASP A 66 8.86 -4.84 17.26
CA ASP A 66 8.13 -4.26 18.37
C ASP A 66 6.69 -3.92 17.97
N GLN A 67 6.51 -3.49 16.72
CA GLN A 67 5.22 -3.10 16.17
C GLN A 67 5.00 -3.69 14.78
N VAL A 68 3.83 -4.31 14.56
CA VAL A 68 3.42 -4.87 13.27
C VAL A 68 2.14 -4.18 12.83
N ILE A 69 2.17 -3.56 11.64
CA ILE A 69 1.03 -2.83 11.07
C ILE A 69 0.62 -3.50 9.77
N LYS A 70 -0.61 -4.01 9.74
CA LYS A 70 -1.23 -4.60 8.54
C LYS A 70 -2.16 -3.60 7.88
N GLY A 71 -2.06 -3.44 6.57
CA GLY A 71 -2.91 -2.55 5.79
C GLY A 71 -3.12 -3.01 4.34
N GLY A 72 -3.96 -2.29 3.65
CA GLY A 72 -4.33 -2.57 2.27
C GLY A 72 -5.68 -3.25 2.10
N SER A 73 -6.23 -3.12 0.90
CA SER A 73 -7.58 -3.58 0.53
C SER A 73 -7.81 -5.07 0.76
N GLY A 74 -6.76 -5.88 0.61
CA GLY A 74 -6.84 -7.33 0.77
C GLY A 74 -7.21 -7.80 2.17
N TYR A 75 -7.01 -6.96 3.20
CA TYR A 75 -7.46 -7.24 4.57
C TYR A 75 -8.89 -6.77 4.84
N ALA A 76 -9.36 -5.76 4.11
CA ALA A 76 -10.68 -5.17 4.30
C ALA A 76 -11.76 -5.78 3.37
N ILE A 77 -11.36 -6.57 2.37
CA ILE A 77 -12.26 -7.22 1.43
C ILE A 77 -12.26 -8.72 1.67
N SER A 78 -13.45 -9.28 1.87
CA SER A 78 -13.67 -10.73 2.01
C SER A 78 -14.56 -11.23 0.88
N LEU A 79 -14.33 -12.46 0.43
CA LEU A 79 -15.19 -13.13 -0.53
C LEU A 79 -16.24 -13.96 0.21
N ILE A 80 -17.50 -13.52 0.19
CA ILE A 80 -18.62 -14.20 0.83
C ILE A 80 -19.63 -14.63 -0.23
N ALA A 81 -19.89 -15.93 -0.35
CA ALA A 81 -20.78 -16.51 -1.36
C ALA A 81 -20.49 -16.02 -2.80
N GLY A 82 -19.20 -15.90 -3.16
CA GLY A 82 -18.79 -15.46 -4.49
C GLY A 82 -18.88 -13.94 -4.73
N LYS A 83 -19.22 -13.15 -3.71
CA LYS A 83 -19.26 -11.69 -3.78
C LYS A 83 -18.21 -11.06 -2.87
N GLU A 84 -17.58 -10.01 -3.37
CA GLU A 84 -16.69 -9.18 -2.55
C GLU A 84 -17.49 -8.32 -1.57
N VAL A 85 -17.15 -8.40 -0.30
CA VAL A 85 -17.75 -7.61 0.78
C VAL A 85 -16.66 -6.77 1.43
N PHE A 86 -16.85 -5.47 1.45
CA PHE A 86 -15.94 -4.52 2.09
C PHE A 86 -16.30 -4.33 3.56
N ASP A 87 -15.32 -4.50 4.43
CA ASP A 87 -15.43 -4.25 5.86
C ASP A 87 -14.63 -2.99 6.22
N LYS A 88 -15.34 -1.89 6.43
CA LYS A 88 -14.74 -0.59 6.77
C LYS A 88 -13.96 -0.62 8.09
N SER A 89 -14.29 -1.52 9.01
CA SER A 89 -13.58 -1.64 10.30
C SER A 89 -12.15 -2.18 10.15
N LYS A 90 -11.88 -2.86 9.04
CA LYS A 90 -10.58 -3.44 8.70
C LYS A 90 -9.79 -2.61 7.68
N ASP A 91 -10.36 -1.52 7.20
CA ASP A 91 -9.71 -0.65 6.23
C ASP A 91 -8.77 0.32 6.95
N VAL A 92 -7.49 0.02 6.89
CA VAL A 92 -6.43 0.85 7.47
C VAL A 92 -5.91 1.80 6.40
N ASN A 93 -6.32 3.06 6.51
CA ASN A 93 -5.82 4.13 5.65
C ASN A 93 -4.46 4.63 6.12
N LEU A 94 -3.62 5.03 5.19
CA LEU A 94 -2.36 5.71 5.54
C LEU A 94 -2.64 7.08 6.17
N PRO A 95 -1.88 7.49 7.19
CA PRO A 95 -1.88 8.86 7.65
C PRO A 95 -1.60 9.85 6.52
N SER A 96 -2.14 11.05 6.61
CA SER A 96 -2.03 12.07 5.56
C SER A 96 -0.58 12.42 5.22
N GLU A 97 0.31 12.39 6.22
CA GLU A 97 1.74 12.65 6.05
C GLU A 97 2.40 11.61 5.14
N ILE A 98 1.99 10.35 5.26
CA ILE A 98 2.51 9.26 4.43
C ILE A 98 1.80 9.27 3.06
N GLU A 99 0.48 9.46 3.05
CA GLU A 99 -0.30 9.46 1.80
C GLU A 99 0.15 10.56 0.83
N SER A 100 0.62 11.71 1.33
CA SER A 100 1.12 12.83 0.53
C SER A 100 2.56 12.68 0.04
N CYS A 101 3.31 11.66 0.50
CA CYS A 101 4.68 11.46 0.07
C CYS A 101 4.77 11.08 -1.41
N TYR A 102 5.80 11.62 -2.08
CA TYR A 102 6.23 11.14 -3.39
C TYR A 102 6.69 9.68 -3.26
N PRO A 103 6.21 8.75 -4.10
CA PRO A 103 6.53 7.34 -3.97
C PRO A 103 8.03 7.04 -4.09
N ASP A 104 8.55 6.17 -3.25
CA ASP A 104 9.92 5.68 -3.36
C ASP A 104 10.01 4.59 -4.44
N TYR A 105 10.28 5.04 -5.67
CA TYR A 105 10.40 4.13 -6.82
C TYR A 105 11.60 3.19 -6.73
N SER A 106 12.61 3.50 -5.91
CA SER A 106 13.77 2.62 -5.70
C SER A 106 13.41 1.28 -5.04
N LEU A 107 12.22 1.20 -4.42
CA LEU A 107 11.74 -0.01 -3.76
C LEU A 107 11.42 -1.14 -4.77
N TYR A 108 10.98 -0.78 -5.98
CA TYR A 108 10.62 -1.71 -7.07
C TYR A 108 11.29 -1.34 -8.40
N PRO A 109 12.62 -1.34 -8.48
CA PRO A 109 13.34 -0.78 -9.62
C PRO A 109 12.97 -1.44 -10.95
N ALA A 110 12.70 -2.75 -10.96
CA ALA A 110 12.33 -3.48 -12.18
C ALA A 110 10.94 -3.13 -12.71
N LEU A 111 10.01 -2.69 -11.85
CA LEU A 111 8.63 -2.37 -12.23
C LEU A 111 8.41 -0.87 -12.48
N THR A 112 9.33 -0.04 -12.03
CA THR A 112 9.15 1.43 -12.02
C THR A 112 10.18 2.16 -12.88
N GLN A 113 10.97 1.46 -13.67
CA GLN A 113 12.04 2.04 -14.50
C GLN A 113 11.50 3.10 -15.46
N ASP A 114 10.38 2.80 -16.14
CA ASP A 114 9.74 3.67 -17.14
C ASP A 114 8.27 4.00 -16.80
N THR A 115 7.84 3.73 -15.57
CA THR A 115 6.43 3.84 -15.20
C THR A 115 6.26 4.46 -13.83
N ALA A 116 5.48 5.54 -13.78
CA ALA A 116 5.03 6.15 -12.53
C ALA A 116 3.66 5.61 -12.10
N TYR A 117 3.45 5.47 -10.82
CA TYR A 117 2.22 4.92 -10.23
C TYR A 117 1.62 5.91 -9.24
N GLY A 118 0.32 6.17 -9.38
CA GLY A 118 -0.42 7.06 -8.47
C GLY A 118 -1.89 7.16 -8.84
N PHE A 119 -2.64 7.87 -8.01
CA PHE A 119 -4.05 8.13 -8.21
C PHE A 119 -4.30 9.64 -8.30
N LEU A 120 -4.84 10.10 -9.42
CA LEU A 120 -5.33 11.48 -9.57
C LEU A 120 -6.70 11.66 -8.92
N THR A 121 -7.53 10.62 -9.02
CA THR A 121 -8.88 10.61 -8.46
C THR A 121 -9.18 9.29 -7.77
N ARG A 122 -10.09 9.31 -6.81
CA ARG A 122 -10.68 8.12 -6.18
C ARG A 122 -12.19 8.20 -6.19
N GLY A 123 -12.82 7.03 -6.09
CA GLY A 123 -14.27 6.89 -6.19
C GLY A 123 -14.76 6.75 -7.63
N CYS A 124 -15.97 6.23 -7.80
CA CYS A 124 -16.58 5.99 -9.12
C CYS A 124 -18.08 6.23 -9.09
N PRO A 125 -18.64 7.06 -10.00
CA PRO A 125 -20.08 7.35 -10.04
C PRO A 125 -20.94 6.23 -10.65
N ARG A 126 -20.33 5.22 -11.31
CA ARG A 126 -21.08 4.20 -12.07
C ARG A 126 -21.97 3.29 -11.21
N GLY A 127 -21.50 2.87 -10.02
CA GLY A 127 -22.29 2.03 -9.12
C GLY A 127 -22.65 0.66 -9.67
N CYS A 128 -21.72 0.00 -10.39
CA CYS A 128 -21.94 -1.35 -10.92
C CYS A 128 -22.14 -2.36 -9.78
N ASP A 129 -23.08 -3.29 -9.94
CA ASP A 129 -23.50 -4.25 -8.88
C ASP A 129 -22.38 -5.19 -8.41
N PHE A 130 -21.38 -5.46 -9.26
CA PHE A 130 -20.25 -6.31 -8.96
C PHE A 130 -19.03 -5.54 -8.42
N CYS A 131 -19.09 -4.20 -8.42
CA CYS A 131 -17.92 -3.36 -8.14
C CYS A 131 -17.92 -2.84 -6.72
N ILE A 132 -16.82 -3.09 -6.00
CA ILE A 132 -16.65 -2.67 -4.60
C ILE A 132 -16.24 -1.19 -4.46
N VAL A 133 -15.79 -0.54 -5.52
CA VAL A 133 -15.25 0.84 -5.47
C VAL A 133 -16.25 1.82 -4.88
N GLY A 134 -17.54 1.73 -5.27
CA GLY A 134 -18.57 2.60 -4.74
C GLY A 134 -18.77 2.50 -3.22
N ASN A 135 -18.55 1.32 -2.65
CA ASN A 135 -18.67 1.09 -1.21
C ASN A 135 -17.38 1.47 -0.45
N LYS A 136 -16.22 1.30 -1.08
CA LYS A 136 -14.92 1.57 -0.48
C LYS A 136 -14.50 3.03 -0.58
N GLU A 137 -14.64 3.63 -1.76
CA GLU A 137 -14.09 4.95 -2.09
C GLU A 137 -15.16 6.01 -2.35
N GLY A 138 -16.46 5.62 -2.37
CA GLY A 138 -17.58 6.50 -2.62
C GLY A 138 -18.06 6.51 -4.09
N ARG A 139 -19.26 7.09 -4.29
CA ARG A 139 -19.95 7.16 -5.58
C ARG A 139 -19.73 8.46 -6.35
N CYS A 140 -18.66 9.19 -6.00
CA CYS A 140 -18.24 10.39 -6.70
C CYS A 140 -16.74 10.28 -7.00
N SER A 141 -16.33 10.72 -8.18
CA SER A 141 -14.91 10.83 -8.49
C SER A 141 -14.38 12.12 -7.86
N VAL A 142 -13.49 11.98 -6.89
CA VAL A 142 -12.89 13.10 -6.15
C VAL A 142 -11.40 13.17 -6.45
N LYS A 143 -10.90 14.36 -6.76
CA LYS A 143 -9.45 14.60 -6.95
C LYS A 143 -8.73 14.36 -5.63
N VAL A 144 -7.66 13.54 -5.65
CA VAL A 144 -6.85 13.20 -4.48
C VAL A 144 -5.39 13.60 -4.60
N ALA A 145 -4.89 13.81 -5.82
CA ALA A 145 -3.52 14.25 -6.04
C ALA A 145 -3.37 15.03 -7.35
N ASP A 146 -2.28 15.75 -7.47
CA ASP A 146 -1.75 16.31 -8.72
C ASP A 146 -0.73 15.34 -9.32
N LEU A 147 -0.54 15.41 -10.65
CA LEU A 147 0.36 14.50 -11.36
C LEU A 147 1.79 14.55 -10.84
N ASN A 148 2.30 15.74 -10.52
CA ASN A 148 3.64 15.94 -9.99
C ASN A 148 3.88 15.33 -8.60
N GLN A 149 2.84 14.90 -7.91
CA GLN A 149 2.95 14.23 -6.60
C GLN A 149 3.40 12.76 -6.72
N PHE A 150 3.41 12.19 -7.92
CA PHE A 150 3.90 10.83 -8.17
C PHE A 150 4.63 10.66 -9.50
N TRP A 151 4.68 11.70 -10.36
CA TRP A 151 5.42 11.69 -11.61
C TRP A 151 6.25 12.95 -11.73
N GLY A 152 7.57 12.79 -11.83
CA GLY A 152 8.53 13.89 -11.92
C GLY A 152 8.67 14.51 -13.31
N GLY A 153 7.90 14.06 -14.29
CA GLY A 153 8.04 14.45 -15.70
C GLY A 153 9.06 13.57 -16.45
N ALA A 154 8.96 13.53 -17.76
CA ALA A 154 10.02 13.01 -18.63
C ALA A 154 11.02 14.16 -18.85
N GLU A 155 12.30 13.94 -18.56
CA GLU A 155 13.40 14.79 -19.09
C GLU A 155 13.56 14.57 -20.59
#